data_ce98a4a4d86793fda58fe7f1468d27ea
#
_entry.id   ce98a4a4d86793fda58fe7f1468d27ea
#
_cell.length_a   1.000
_cell.length_b   1.000
_cell.length_c   1.000
_cell.angle_alpha   90.00
_cell.angle_beta   90.00
_cell.angle_gamma   90.00
#
_symmetry.space_group_name_H-M   'P 1'
#
loop_
_entity.id
_entity.type
_entity.pdbx_description
1 polymer ?
#
loop_
_entity_poly.entity_id
_entity_poly.type
_entity_poly.pdbx_seq_one_letter_code
_entity_poly.pdbx_strand_id
1 'polypeptide(L)'
;MSYRAQLAGWRFVFLQDLVAPAEVPVEMTGFKTQQHRWARGSIQTGFKLLPKLLRARIPSRVKLEAFFHLTANLNHPLMLILSLIMVPALVVRNMISAPSVLLIDLPIFWAATLSIVNFYAVSQQVVRDDWVAQMRYIPAAMAIGIGLSVNNTLAVVGTWMGRKTTFRRTPKYGVIGQGDEWLTKGYRQVAVAQPIVEVCLGLYFTAGIVYAVSHGLLMTLPFLILFQSGFLYIGLKSLLQQLLKRNVSARVLISGE
;
A
#
# COMPACT_ATOMS: atom_id res chain seq x y z
N MET A 1 -17.21 -10.34 -7.56
CA MET A 1 -18.01 -11.52 -8.00
C MET A 1 -18.26 -12.49 -6.87
N SER A 2 -17.29 -12.92 -6.09
CA SER A 2 -17.39 -13.96 -5.06
C SER A 2 -18.57 -13.78 -4.08
N TYR A 3 -18.73 -12.61 -3.46
CA TYR A 3 -19.86 -12.39 -2.53
C TYR A 3 -21.24 -12.49 -3.18
N ARG A 4 -21.38 -12.13 -4.47
CA ARG A 4 -22.66 -12.32 -5.17
C ARG A 4 -22.96 -13.81 -5.40
N ALA A 5 -21.94 -14.59 -5.73
CA ALA A 5 -22.07 -16.04 -5.89
C ALA A 5 -22.42 -16.69 -4.54
N GLN A 6 -21.75 -16.30 -3.44
CA GLN A 6 -22.07 -16.81 -2.11
C GLN A 6 -23.52 -16.48 -1.68
N LEU A 7 -24.00 -15.27 -1.96
CA LEU A 7 -25.39 -14.87 -1.70
C LEU A 7 -26.38 -15.70 -2.55
N ALA A 8 -25.96 -16.21 -3.70
CA ALA A 8 -26.75 -17.12 -4.54
C ALA A 8 -26.58 -18.60 -4.14
N GLY A 9 -25.91 -18.90 -3.03
CA GLY A 9 -25.76 -20.25 -2.50
C GLY A 9 -24.53 -21.02 -3.00
N TRP A 10 -23.69 -20.42 -3.86
CA TRP A 10 -22.46 -21.06 -4.34
C TRP A 10 -21.41 -21.13 -3.24
N ARG A 11 -20.68 -22.24 -3.19
CA ARG A 11 -19.52 -22.43 -2.32
C ARG A 11 -18.23 -22.30 -3.12
N PHE A 12 -17.23 -21.67 -2.56
CA PHE A 12 -15.90 -21.60 -3.13
C PHE A 12 -15.03 -22.67 -2.49
N VAL A 13 -14.26 -23.36 -3.33
CA VAL A 13 -13.23 -24.30 -2.92
C VAL A 13 -11.90 -23.67 -3.30
N PHE A 14 -11.01 -23.49 -2.31
CA PHE A 14 -9.66 -23.01 -2.54
C PHE A 14 -8.75 -24.23 -2.74
N LEU A 15 -8.06 -24.28 -3.88
CA LEU A 15 -7.10 -25.33 -4.23
C LEU A 15 -5.70 -24.78 -3.98
N GLN A 16 -5.09 -25.17 -2.88
CA GLN A 16 -3.80 -24.63 -2.42
C GLN A 16 -2.65 -25.01 -3.36
N ASP A 17 -2.69 -26.21 -3.91
CA ASP A 17 -1.62 -26.77 -4.76
C ASP A 17 -1.69 -26.31 -6.22
N LEU A 18 -2.77 -25.63 -6.61
CA LEU A 18 -2.96 -25.14 -7.97
C LEU A 18 -2.47 -23.71 -8.13
N VAL A 19 -1.28 -23.55 -8.69
CA VAL A 19 -0.66 -22.25 -8.93
C VAL A 19 -1.11 -21.66 -10.26
N ALA A 20 -1.60 -20.43 -10.25
CA ALA A 20 -1.89 -19.63 -11.44
C ALA A 20 -0.85 -18.49 -11.56
N PRO A 21 0.21 -18.66 -12.37
CA PRO A 21 1.25 -17.65 -12.51
C PRO A 21 0.71 -16.36 -13.15
N ALA A 22 1.13 -15.22 -12.63
CA ALA A 22 0.74 -13.91 -13.12
C ALA A 22 1.93 -12.95 -13.16
N GLU A 23 1.96 -12.10 -14.20
CA GLU A 23 3.00 -11.07 -14.32
C GLU A 23 2.78 -9.95 -13.30
N VAL A 24 3.85 -9.63 -12.56
CA VAL A 24 3.89 -8.48 -11.65
C VAL A 24 4.34 -7.24 -12.44
N PRO A 25 3.76 -6.05 -12.22
CA PRO A 25 4.21 -4.83 -12.86
C PRO A 25 5.68 -4.53 -12.58
N VAL A 26 6.49 -4.35 -13.62
CA VAL A 26 7.93 -4.03 -13.49
C VAL A 26 8.18 -2.57 -13.11
N GLU A 27 7.21 -1.69 -13.40
CA GLU A 27 7.29 -0.27 -13.09
C GLU A 27 6.39 0.14 -11.92
N MET A 28 6.85 1.13 -11.15
CA MET A 28 6.11 1.64 -9.99
C MET A 28 4.78 2.27 -10.39
N THR A 29 4.71 2.95 -11.53
CA THR A 29 3.45 3.55 -12.03
C THR A 29 2.41 2.48 -12.38
N GLY A 30 2.84 1.39 -12.99
CA GLY A 30 1.99 0.22 -13.26
C GLY A 30 1.49 -0.43 -11.97
N PHE A 31 2.38 -0.59 -10.99
CA PHE A 31 2.05 -1.12 -9.68
C PHE A 31 1.04 -0.22 -8.92
N LYS A 32 1.28 1.10 -8.87
CA LYS A 32 0.33 2.08 -8.31
C LYS A 32 -1.03 2.01 -8.99
N THR A 33 -1.06 1.95 -10.33
CA THR A 33 -2.31 1.83 -11.09
C THR A 33 -3.09 0.56 -10.73
N GLN A 34 -2.39 -0.55 -10.55
CA GLN A 34 -3.00 -1.82 -10.12
C GLN A 34 -3.58 -1.69 -8.71
N GLN A 35 -2.81 -1.17 -7.77
CA GLN A 35 -3.23 -0.99 -6.37
C GLN A 35 -4.40 0.00 -6.25
N HIS A 36 -4.35 1.11 -6.97
CA HIS A 36 -5.45 2.09 -7.04
C HIS A 36 -6.76 1.43 -7.52
N ARG A 37 -6.68 0.62 -8.57
CA ARG A 37 -7.84 -0.09 -9.11
C ARG A 37 -8.41 -1.10 -8.11
N TRP A 38 -7.56 -1.83 -7.39
CA TRP A 38 -7.99 -2.80 -6.38
C TRP A 38 -8.63 -2.10 -5.18
N ALA A 39 -8.00 -1.04 -4.65
CA ALA A 39 -8.56 -0.25 -3.56
C ALA A 39 -9.94 0.32 -3.94
N ARG A 40 -10.04 0.93 -5.12
CA ARG A 40 -11.29 1.46 -5.63
C ARG A 40 -12.37 0.39 -5.79
N GLY A 41 -12.03 -0.74 -6.40
CA GLY A 41 -12.96 -1.84 -6.64
C GLY A 41 -13.49 -2.45 -5.35
N SER A 42 -12.63 -2.59 -4.33
CA SER A 42 -13.02 -3.07 -3.00
C SER A 42 -14.05 -2.12 -2.36
N ILE A 43 -13.77 -0.82 -2.31
CA ILE A 43 -14.69 0.17 -1.71
C ILE A 43 -16.02 0.26 -2.48
N GLN A 44 -15.98 0.25 -3.83
CA GLN A 44 -17.22 0.21 -4.64
C GLN A 44 -18.04 -1.05 -4.37
N THR A 45 -17.38 -2.19 -4.20
CA THR A 45 -18.03 -3.45 -3.86
C THR A 45 -18.61 -3.39 -2.44
N GLY A 46 -17.87 -2.80 -1.50
CA GLY A 46 -18.34 -2.56 -0.13
C GLY A 46 -19.64 -1.77 -0.12
N PHE A 47 -19.69 -0.61 -0.76
CA PHE A 47 -20.93 0.18 -0.84
C PHE A 47 -22.13 -0.58 -1.41
N LYS A 48 -21.89 -1.42 -2.43
CA LYS A 48 -22.97 -2.15 -3.10
C LYS A 48 -23.44 -3.40 -2.36
N LEU A 49 -22.51 -4.13 -1.75
CA LEU A 49 -22.79 -5.47 -1.25
C LEU A 49 -22.79 -5.58 0.28
N LEU A 50 -22.01 -4.78 1.00
CA LEU A 50 -21.90 -4.90 2.46
C LEU A 50 -23.25 -4.76 3.17
N PRO A 51 -24.14 -3.79 2.84
CA PRO A 51 -25.47 -3.71 3.46
C PRO A 51 -26.32 -4.95 3.21
N LYS A 52 -26.17 -5.56 2.01
CA LYS A 52 -26.91 -6.80 1.66
C LYS A 52 -26.37 -8.00 2.43
N LEU A 53 -25.05 -8.12 2.55
CA LEU A 53 -24.37 -9.19 3.29
C LEU A 53 -24.72 -9.15 4.78
N LEU A 54 -24.71 -7.97 5.38
CA LEU A 54 -25.05 -7.80 6.80
C LEU A 54 -26.49 -8.19 7.12
N ARG A 55 -27.42 -7.97 6.16
CA ARG A 55 -28.85 -8.33 6.31
C ARG A 55 -29.16 -9.77 5.88
N ALA A 56 -28.26 -10.43 5.17
CA ALA A 56 -28.48 -11.80 4.68
C ALA A 56 -28.50 -12.82 5.82
N ARG A 57 -29.19 -13.96 5.60
CA ARG A 57 -29.20 -15.10 6.52
C ARG A 57 -27.98 -15.98 6.30
N ILE A 58 -26.78 -15.46 6.64
CA ILE A 58 -25.49 -16.13 6.58
C ILE A 58 -24.82 -16.12 7.94
N PRO A 59 -23.86 -17.02 8.23
CA PRO A 59 -23.18 -17.07 9.52
C PRO A 59 -22.51 -15.74 9.88
N SER A 60 -22.55 -15.37 11.18
CA SER A 60 -21.96 -14.09 11.65
C SER A 60 -20.48 -13.95 11.35
N ARG A 61 -19.72 -15.06 11.38
CA ARG A 61 -18.31 -15.09 11.00
C ARG A 61 -18.08 -14.61 9.56
N VAL A 62 -18.96 -15.00 8.63
CA VAL A 62 -18.88 -14.60 7.20
C VAL A 62 -19.20 -13.10 7.06
N LYS A 63 -20.16 -12.58 7.86
CA LYS A 63 -20.46 -11.14 7.89
C LYS A 63 -19.29 -10.33 8.40
N LEU A 64 -18.64 -10.79 9.46
CA LEU A 64 -17.47 -10.14 10.05
C LEU A 64 -16.29 -10.12 9.07
N GLU A 65 -16.02 -11.26 8.44
CA GLU A 65 -14.98 -11.37 7.40
C GLU A 65 -15.27 -10.44 6.22
N ALA A 66 -16.51 -10.42 5.72
CA ALA A 66 -16.92 -9.54 4.63
C ALA A 66 -16.78 -8.06 5.00
N PHE A 67 -17.09 -7.69 6.26
CA PHE A 67 -16.90 -6.35 6.77
C PHE A 67 -15.43 -5.94 6.69
N PHE A 68 -14.53 -6.69 7.32
CA PHE A 68 -13.10 -6.37 7.32
C PHE A 68 -12.50 -6.42 5.92
N HIS A 69 -12.84 -7.42 5.11
CA HIS A 69 -12.31 -7.53 3.74
C HIS A 69 -12.74 -6.35 2.84
N LEU A 70 -14.01 -5.96 2.89
CA LEU A 70 -14.52 -4.89 2.02
C LEU A 70 -14.14 -3.48 2.51
N THR A 71 -13.84 -3.33 3.79
CA THR A 71 -13.42 -2.07 4.40
C THR A 71 -11.90 -1.94 4.55
N ALA A 72 -11.13 -2.98 4.29
CA ALA A 72 -9.67 -3.00 4.51
C ALA A 72 -8.94 -1.80 3.87
N ASN A 73 -9.38 -1.36 2.69
CA ASN A 73 -8.76 -0.23 2.00
C ASN A 73 -9.01 1.14 2.67
N LEU A 74 -9.90 1.23 3.68
CA LEU A 74 -10.04 2.41 4.54
C LEU A 74 -8.79 2.66 5.40
N ASN A 75 -7.95 1.64 5.57
CA ASN A 75 -6.67 1.79 6.26
C ASN A 75 -5.76 2.82 5.58
N HIS A 76 -5.84 2.99 4.25
CA HIS A 76 -4.96 3.93 3.53
C HIS A 76 -5.20 5.40 3.91
N PRO A 77 -6.42 5.96 3.88
CA PRO A 77 -6.66 7.30 4.39
C PRO A 77 -6.34 7.46 5.88
N LEU A 78 -6.61 6.46 6.71
CA LEU A 78 -6.22 6.48 8.12
C LEU A 78 -4.70 6.49 8.30
N MET A 79 -3.97 5.70 7.50
CA MET A 79 -2.51 5.69 7.48
C MET A 79 -1.94 7.05 7.05
N LEU A 80 -2.55 7.71 6.06
CA LEU A 80 -2.13 9.04 5.63
C LEU A 80 -2.38 10.10 6.71
N ILE A 81 -3.53 10.05 7.39
CA ILE A 81 -3.84 10.92 8.53
C ILE A 81 -2.82 10.69 9.65
N LEU A 82 -2.56 9.42 10.00
CA LEU A 82 -1.53 9.07 10.99
C LEU A 82 -0.15 9.62 10.60
N SER A 83 0.23 9.50 9.32
CA SER A 83 1.49 10.03 8.80
C SER A 83 1.62 11.54 9.03
N LEU A 84 0.54 12.30 8.82
CA LEU A 84 0.53 13.75 9.00
C LEU A 84 0.57 14.17 10.47
N ILE A 85 -0.02 13.39 11.36
CA ILE A 85 -0.13 13.71 12.79
C ILE A 85 1.12 13.25 13.57
N MET A 86 1.82 12.22 13.11
CA MET A 86 2.86 11.54 13.89
C MET A 86 3.99 12.48 14.31
N VAL A 87 4.54 13.29 13.40
CA VAL A 87 5.66 14.21 13.74
C VAL A 87 5.19 15.38 14.60
N PRO A 88 4.08 16.10 14.33
CA PRO A 88 3.55 17.11 15.25
C PRO A 88 3.23 16.55 16.64
N ALA A 89 2.65 15.35 16.71
CA ALA A 89 2.38 14.71 17.99
C ALA A 89 3.66 14.42 18.77
N LEU A 90 4.73 13.97 18.09
CA LEU A 90 6.05 13.78 18.70
C LEU A 90 6.61 15.08 19.28
N VAL A 91 6.54 16.17 18.52
CA VAL A 91 7.01 17.51 18.97
C VAL A 91 6.22 18.00 20.18
N VAL A 92 4.87 17.98 20.07
CA VAL A 92 4.00 18.46 21.16
C VAL A 92 4.23 17.66 22.45
N ARG A 93 4.36 16.35 22.34
CA ARG A 93 4.60 15.47 23.49
C ARG A 93 5.93 15.75 24.19
N ASN A 94 6.98 15.99 23.41
CA ASN A 94 8.27 16.36 23.96
C ASN A 94 8.19 17.69 24.70
N MET A 95 7.45 18.67 24.15
CA MET A 95 7.26 19.99 24.79
C MET A 95 6.46 19.92 26.10
N ILE A 96 5.47 19.04 26.19
CA ILE A 96 4.62 18.92 27.38
C ILE A 96 5.31 18.10 28.48
N SER A 97 6.46 17.48 28.20
CA SER A 97 7.19 16.60 29.13
C SER A 97 6.28 15.53 29.77
N ALA A 98 5.41 14.91 28.98
CA ALA A 98 4.42 13.93 29.43
C ALA A 98 4.89 12.49 29.19
N PRO A 99 5.79 11.93 30.02
CA PRO A 99 6.31 10.56 29.83
C PRO A 99 5.21 9.50 29.94
N SER A 100 4.13 9.78 30.67
CA SER A 100 2.99 8.87 30.81
C SER A 100 2.29 8.56 29.48
N VAL A 101 2.30 9.47 28.52
CA VAL A 101 1.68 9.29 27.20
C VAL A 101 2.49 8.29 26.35
N LEU A 102 3.83 8.30 26.48
CA LEU A 102 4.69 7.30 25.82
C LEU A 102 4.37 5.87 26.28
N LEU A 103 3.99 5.70 27.56
CA LEU A 103 3.61 4.39 28.11
C LEU A 103 2.33 3.85 27.50
N ILE A 104 1.47 4.68 26.95
CA ILE A 104 0.23 4.26 26.26
C ILE A 104 0.50 4.04 24.77
N ASP A 105 1.20 4.96 24.13
CA ASP A 105 1.37 4.93 22.69
C ASP A 105 2.32 3.85 22.19
N LEU A 106 3.46 3.66 22.86
CA LEU A 106 4.41 2.63 22.46
C LEU A 106 3.78 1.23 22.47
N PRO A 107 3.05 0.78 23.49
CA PRO A 107 2.31 -0.47 23.44
C PRO A 107 1.31 -0.57 22.29
N ILE A 108 0.59 0.51 21.97
CA ILE A 108 -0.37 0.53 20.86
C ILE A 108 0.36 0.34 19.52
N PHE A 109 1.46 1.08 19.28
CA PHE A 109 2.27 0.94 18.08
C PHE A 109 2.88 -0.46 17.97
N TRP A 110 3.40 -1.01 19.06
CA TRP A 110 3.95 -2.36 19.09
C TRP A 110 2.87 -3.41 18.84
N ALA A 111 1.70 -3.27 19.47
CA ALA A 111 0.59 -4.20 19.26
C ALA A 111 0.10 -4.19 17.82
N ALA A 112 -0.03 -3.00 17.20
CA ALA A 112 -0.38 -2.87 15.79
C ALA A 112 0.69 -3.50 14.88
N THR A 113 1.96 -3.25 15.13
CA THR A 113 3.07 -3.82 14.36
C THR A 113 3.13 -5.34 14.49
N LEU A 114 3.03 -5.87 15.71
CA LEU A 114 3.02 -7.31 15.97
C LEU A 114 1.80 -8.00 15.34
N SER A 115 0.64 -7.34 15.32
CA SER A 115 -0.54 -7.85 14.62
C SER A 115 -0.29 -8.05 13.13
N ILE A 116 0.34 -7.08 12.47
CA ILE A 116 0.70 -7.17 11.05
C ILE A 116 1.76 -8.25 10.83
N VAL A 117 2.81 -8.29 11.66
CA VAL A 117 3.87 -9.31 11.60
C VAL A 117 3.28 -10.69 11.75
N ASN A 118 2.39 -10.90 12.75
CA ASN A 118 1.73 -12.18 12.97
C ASN A 118 0.86 -12.59 11.78
N PHE A 119 0.11 -11.65 11.19
CA PHE A 119 -0.69 -11.91 9.99
C PHE A 119 0.18 -12.42 8.83
N TYR A 120 1.29 -11.74 8.54
CA TYR A 120 2.22 -12.18 7.50
C TYR A 120 2.90 -13.51 7.85
N ALA A 121 3.30 -13.70 9.11
CA ALA A 121 3.92 -14.94 9.56
C ALA A 121 3.01 -16.16 9.34
N VAL A 122 1.76 -16.08 9.81
CA VAL A 122 0.77 -17.13 9.61
C VAL A 122 0.51 -17.38 8.13
N SER A 123 0.38 -16.30 7.32
CA SER A 123 0.18 -16.42 5.88
C SER A 123 1.35 -17.14 5.18
N GLN A 124 2.59 -16.84 5.56
CA GLN A 124 3.76 -17.49 4.96
C GLN A 124 3.92 -18.94 5.46
N GLN A 125 3.63 -19.21 6.73
CA GLN A 125 3.69 -20.55 7.32
C GLN A 125 2.77 -21.54 6.59
N VAL A 126 1.60 -21.09 6.14
CA VAL A 126 0.65 -21.96 5.41
C VAL A 126 1.13 -22.30 4.00
N VAL A 127 1.96 -21.45 3.38
CA VAL A 127 2.30 -21.56 1.94
C VAL A 127 3.74 -22.04 1.72
N ARG A 128 4.65 -21.86 2.69
CA ARG A 128 6.09 -22.06 2.50
C ARG A 128 6.76 -22.73 3.67
N ASP A 129 7.62 -23.70 3.40
CA ASP A 129 8.45 -24.35 4.41
C ASP A 129 9.53 -23.42 4.97
N ASP A 130 10.04 -22.48 4.15
CA ASP A 130 11.05 -21.48 4.53
C ASP A 130 10.46 -20.19 5.10
N TRP A 131 9.24 -20.24 5.65
CA TRP A 131 8.49 -19.06 6.11
C TRP A 131 9.28 -18.16 7.09
N VAL A 132 10.11 -18.75 7.96
CA VAL A 132 10.95 -17.98 8.91
C VAL A 132 11.93 -17.08 8.15
N ALA A 133 12.56 -17.59 7.08
CA ALA A 133 13.47 -16.81 6.25
C ALA A 133 12.74 -15.66 5.52
N GLN A 134 11.43 -15.80 5.25
CA GLN A 134 10.62 -14.74 4.61
C GLN A 134 10.29 -13.58 5.55
N MET A 135 10.37 -13.78 6.88
CA MET A 135 10.08 -12.72 7.86
C MET A 135 10.96 -11.48 7.68
N ARG A 136 12.18 -11.63 7.17
CA ARG A 136 13.10 -10.52 6.85
C ARG A 136 12.52 -9.49 5.87
N TYR A 137 11.54 -9.89 5.07
CA TYR A 137 10.91 -9.00 4.08
C TYR A 137 9.70 -8.24 4.63
N ILE A 138 9.22 -8.55 5.84
CA ILE A 138 8.05 -7.89 6.43
C ILE A 138 8.24 -6.37 6.57
N PRO A 139 9.38 -5.85 7.06
CA PRO A 139 9.57 -4.40 7.13
C PRO A 139 9.47 -3.72 5.77
N ALA A 140 10.02 -4.34 4.71
CA ALA A 140 9.91 -3.84 3.35
C ALA A 140 8.45 -3.86 2.84
N ALA A 141 7.71 -4.93 3.11
CA ALA A 141 6.29 -5.04 2.76
C ALA A 141 5.45 -3.97 3.46
N MET A 142 5.71 -3.73 4.76
CA MET A 142 5.06 -2.67 5.54
C MET A 142 5.40 -1.28 4.97
N ALA A 143 6.68 -1.01 4.70
CA ALA A 143 7.12 0.25 4.11
C ALA A 143 6.44 0.53 2.76
N ILE A 144 6.37 -0.47 1.88
CA ILE A 144 5.65 -0.37 0.59
C ILE A 144 4.17 -0.04 0.82
N GLY A 145 3.51 -0.72 1.76
CA GLY A 145 2.12 -0.46 2.13
C GLY A 145 1.89 0.99 2.59
N ILE A 146 2.79 1.51 3.43
CA ILE A 146 2.78 2.91 3.89
C ILE A 146 2.98 3.87 2.71
N GLY A 147 3.99 3.65 1.88
CA GLY A 147 4.28 4.50 0.73
C GLY A 147 3.14 4.55 -0.29
N LEU A 148 2.37 3.46 -0.44
CA LEU A 148 1.18 3.41 -1.30
C LEU A 148 -0.04 4.12 -0.71
N SER A 149 0.00 4.56 0.55
CA SER A 149 -1.16 5.17 1.21
C SER A 149 -1.68 6.41 0.48
N VAL A 150 -0.81 7.25 -0.09
CA VAL A 150 -1.20 8.42 -0.90
C VAL A 150 -2.01 7.98 -2.11
N ASN A 151 -1.49 7.04 -2.90
CA ASN A 151 -2.12 6.52 -4.10
C ASN A 151 -3.50 5.90 -3.81
N ASN A 152 -3.56 5.08 -2.78
CA ASN A 152 -4.77 4.33 -2.45
C ASN A 152 -5.80 5.21 -1.71
N THR A 153 -5.37 6.21 -0.95
CA THR A 153 -6.26 7.25 -0.39
C THR A 153 -7.00 7.99 -1.50
N LEU A 154 -6.32 8.37 -2.57
CA LEU A 154 -6.97 9.01 -3.72
C LEU A 154 -8.00 8.09 -4.38
N ALA A 155 -7.76 6.78 -4.41
CA ALA A 155 -8.72 5.80 -4.91
C ALA A 155 -9.97 5.72 -4.01
N VAL A 156 -9.78 5.66 -2.69
CA VAL A 156 -10.85 5.59 -1.69
C VAL A 156 -11.69 6.87 -1.71
N VAL A 157 -11.05 8.02 -1.55
CA VAL A 157 -11.72 9.34 -1.52
C VAL A 157 -12.41 9.63 -2.85
N GLY A 158 -11.75 9.35 -3.97
CA GLY A 158 -12.35 9.48 -5.30
C GLY A 158 -13.61 8.61 -5.49
N THR A 159 -13.65 7.43 -4.82
CA THR A 159 -14.84 6.58 -4.81
C THR A 159 -15.96 7.18 -3.97
N TRP A 160 -15.67 7.72 -2.79
CA TRP A 160 -16.65 8.40 -1.93
C TRP A 160 -17.26 9.63 -2.61
N MET A 161 -16.44 10.37 -3.36
CA MET A 161 -16.90 11.53 -4.12
C MET A 161 -17.64 11.16 -5.42
N GLY A 162 -17.90 9.88 -5.68
CA GLY A 162 -18.62 9.42 -6.87
C GLY A 162 -17.88 9.65 -8.19
N ARG A 163 -16.56 9.92 -8.16
CA ARG A 163 -15.78 10.20 -9.39
C ARG A 163 -15.81 9.00 -10.31
N LYS A 164 -16.31 9.18 -11.52
CA LYS A 164 -16.22 8.17 -12.57
C LYS A 164 -14.81 8.19 -13.16
N THR A 165 -14.19 7.02 -13.29
CA THR A 165 -12.90 6.87 -13.98
C THR A 165 -13.02 5.79 -15.03
N THR A 166 -12.35 5.99 -16.16
CA THR A 166 -12.22 4.97 -17.20
C THR A 166 -11.37 3.81 -16.67
N PHE A 167 -11.72 2.59 -17.08
CA PHE A 167 -10.93 1.42 -16.77
C PHE A 167 -9.57 1.51 -17.48
N ARG A 168 -8.49 1.55 -16.69
CA ARG A 168 -7.12 1.48 -17.21
C ARG A 168 -6.54 0.11 -16.92
N ARG A 169 -6.20 -0.61 -17.98
CA ARG A 169 -5.51 -1.91 -17.84
C ARG A 169 -4.09 -1.68 -17.32
N THR A 170 -3.65 -2.53 -16.40
CA THR A 170 -2.25 -2.55 -15.96
C THR A 170 -1.37 -2.97 -17.13
N PRO A 171 -0.31 -2.22 -17.46
CA PRO A 171 0.63 -2.62 -18.50
C PRO A 171 1.26 -3.97 -18.17
N LYS A 172 1.31 -4.83 -19.17
CA LYS A 172 2.03 -6.11 -19.11
C LYS A 172 3.12 -6.04 -20.17
N TYR A 173 4.35 -6.19 -19.74
CA TYR A 173 5.52 -5.99 -20.59
C TYR A 173 6.05 -7.31 -21.19
N GLY A 174 5.60 -8.47 -20.67
CA GLY A 174 6.06 -9.77 -21.11
C GLY A 174 7.55 -9.98 -20.84
N VAL A 175 8.07 -9.44 -19.73
CA VAL A 175 9.49 -9.54 -19.36
C VAL A 175 9.78 -10.98 -18.94
N ILE A 176 10.67 -11.66 -19.68
CA ILE A 176 11.03 -13.06 -19.44
C ILE A 176 12.43 -13.19 -18.83
N GLY A 177 13.32 -12.19 -18.99
CA GLY A 177 14.69 -12.24 -18.50
C GLY A 177 15.25 -10.88 -18.09
N GLN A 178 16.47 -10.89 -17.51
CA GLN A 178 17.15 -9.67 -17.03
C GLN A 178 17.55 -8.70 -18.15
N GLY A 179 17.60 -9.16 -19.41
CA GLY A 179 17.95 -8.34 -20.59
C GLY A 179 16.76 -7.73 -21.34
N ASP A 180 15.53 -7.95 -20.89
CA ASP A 180 14.35 -7.50 -21.63
C ASP A 180 14.12 -5.99 -21.41
N GLU A 181 14.23 -5.21 -22.49
CA GLU A 181 14.12 -3.74 -22.47
C GLU A 181 12.65 -3.28 -22.35
N TRP A 182 12.11 -3.30 -21.14
CA TRP A 182 10.75 -2.81 -20.89
C TRP A 182 10.60 -1.28 -21.05
N LEU A 183 11.71 -0.53 -21.00
CA LEU A 183 11.73 0.93 -21.12
C LEU A 183 11.33 1.41 -22.52
N THR A 184 11.60 0.63 -23.56
CA THR A 184 11.26 0.94 -24.96
C THR A 184 9.80 0.65 -25.30
N LYS A 185 9.13 -0.18 -24.51
CA LYS A 185 7.73 -0.55 -24.76
C LYS A 185 6.78 0.63 -24.43
N GLY A 186 6.12 1.15 -25.47
CA GLY A 186 5.39 2.42 -25.49
C GLY A 186 4.06 2.48 -24.75
N TYR A 187 4.01 2.19 -23.45
CA TYR A 187 2.84 2.51 -22.64
C TYR A 187 2.87 3.97 -22.17
N ARG A 188 1.85 4.75 -22.57
CA ARG A 188 1.73 6.15 -22.18
C ARG A 188 1.61 6.30 -20.67
N GLN A 189 2.60 6.91 -20.05
CA GLN A 189 2.54 7.30 -18.64
C GLN A 189 1.80 8.64 -18.51
N VAL A 190 0.94 8.72 -17.51
CA VAL A 190 0.39 10.00 -17.07
C VAL A 190 1.32 10.52 -15.99
N ALA A 191 1.96 11.66 -16.24
CA ALA A 191 2.70 12.38 -15.22
C ALA A 191 1.74 12.73 -14.09
N VAL A 192 1.98 12.20 -12.91
CA VAL A 192 1.14 12.43 -11.75
C VAL A 192 1.97 13.16 -10.71
N ALA A 193 1.42 14.21 -10.10
CA ALA A 193 2.06 14.94 -8.99
C ALA A 193 2.27 14.09 -7.72
N GLN A 194 1.69 12.90 -7.68
CA GLN A 194 1.78 11.97 -6.55
C GLN A 194 3.21 11.68 -6.08
N PRO A 195 4.19 11.36 -6.96
CA PRO A 195 5.56 11.09 -6.52
C PRO A 195 6.20 12.24 -5.74
N ILE A 196 5.85 13.48 -6.10
CA ILE A 196 6.34 14.66 -5.40
C ILE A 196 5.78 14.70 -3.96
N VAL A 197 4.48 14.46 -3.80
CA VAL A 197 3.85 14.39 -2.47
C VAL A 197 4.47 13.29 -1.61
N GLU A 198 4.75 12.13 -2.19
CA GLU A 198 5.38 11.02 -1.50
C GLU A 198 6.81 11.37 -1.05
N VAL A 199 7.61 12.01 -1.91
CA VAL A 199 8.95 12.49 -1.54
C VAL A 199 8.86 13.56 -0.47
N CYS A 200 7.95 14.52 -0.56
CA CYS A 200 7.74 15.54 0.48
C CYS A 200 7.38 14.92 1.83
N LEU A 201 6.52 13.88 1.86
CA LEU A 201 6.23 13.13 3.08
C LEU A 201 7.47 12.40 3.60
N GLY A 202 8.28 11.81 2.73
CA GLY A 202 9.54 11.19 3.13
C GLY A 202 10.51 12.19 3.77
N LEU A 203 10.65 13.39 3.19
CA LEU A 203 11.48 14.47 3.75
C LEU A 203 10.89 15.00 5.07
N TYR A 204 9.59 15.09 5.20
CA TYR A 204 8.90 15.42 6.45
C TYR A 204 9.25 14.41 7.56
N PHE A 205 9.28 13.11 7.27
CA PHE A 205 9.74 12.11 8.23
C PHE A 205 11.23 12.18 8.50
N THR A 206 12.06 12.61 7.53
CA THR A 206 13.49 12.90 7.76
C THR A 206 13.66 13.99 8.81
N ALA A 207 12.89 15.08 8.71
CA ALA A 207 12.90 16.13 9.73
C ALA A 207 12.44 15.60 11.11
N GLY A 208 11.42 14.73 11.13
CA GLY A 208 10.97 14.04 12.35
C GLY A 208 12.05 13.17 12.99
N ILE A 209 12.83 12.45 12.19
CA ILE A 209 13.97 11.63 12.65
C ILE A 209 15.05 12.52 13.25
N VAL A 210 15.43 13.60 12.56
CA VAL A 210 16.43 14.57 13.07
C VAL A 210 15.97 15.12 14.41
N TYR A 211 14.71 15.53 14.52
CA TYR A 211 14.12 16.00 15.77
C TYR A 211 14.18 14.93 16.87
N ALA A 212 13.79 13.70 16.57
CA ALA A 212 13.79 12.60 17.53
C ALA A 212 15.22 12.32 18.07
N VAL A 213 16.21 12.29 17.19
CA VAL A 213 17.62 12.06 17.57
C VAL A 213 18.14 13.21 18.44
N SER A 214 17.89 14.47 18.05
CA SER A 214 18.36 15.65 18.81
C SER A 214 17.75 15.78 20.21
N HIS A 215 16.59 15.18 20.45
CA HIS A 215 15.89 15.20 21.75
C HIS A 215 15.93 13.85 22.49
N GLY A 216 16.73 12.88 22.03
CA GLY A 216 16.89 11.58 22.70
C GLY A 216 15.68 10.66 22.62
N LEU A 217 14.74 10.90 21.69
CA LEU A 217 13.50 10.13 21.53
C LEU A 217 13.71 8.85 20.70
N LEU A 218 14.75 8.06 21.01
CA LEU A 218 15.24 6.96 20.19
C LEU A 218 14.22 5.83 19.99
N MET A 219 13.31 5.61 20.95
CA MET A 219 12.27 4.59 20.87
C MET A 219 11.25 4.80 19.73
N THR A 220 11.17 6.02 19.20
CA THR A 220 10.27 6.36 18.09
C THR A 220 10.90 6.11 16.72
N LEU A 221 12.23 5.98 16.65
CA LEU A 221 12.98 5.88 15.40
C LEU A 221 12.55 4.71 14.50
N PRO A 222 12.31 3.50 14.99
CA PRO A 222 11.90 2.39 14.12
C PRO A 222 10.66 2.71 13.29
N PHE A 223 9.68 3.38 13.90
CA PHE A 223 8.45 3.78 13.22
C PHE A 223 8.69 4.92 12.23
N LEU A 224 9.42 5.96 12.64
CA LEU A 224 9.73 7.09 11.76
C LEU A 224 10.53 6.64 10.53
N ILE A 225 11.52 5.75 10.70
CA ILE A 225 12.32 5.19 9.61
C ILE A 225 11.46 4.33 8.68
N LEU A 226 10.53 3.54 9.23
CA LEU A 226 9.62 2.73 8.44
C LEU A 226 8.74 3.58 7.52
N PHE A 227 8.17 4.68 8.04
CA PHE A 227 7.36 5.61 7.28
C PHE A 227 8.20 6.38 6.25
N GLN A 228 9.35 6.90 6.66
CA GLN A 228 10.30 7.57 5.77
C GLN A 228 10.68 6.68 4.59
N SER A 229 11.15 5.47 4.87
CA SER A 229 11.60 4.54 3.84
C SER A 229 10.49 4.19 2.86
N GLY A 230 9.26 4.00 3.33
CA GLY A 230 8.10 3.74 2.50
C GLY A 230 7.80 4.87 1.52
N PHE A 231 7.70 6.09 2.01
CA PHE A 231 7.41 7.26 1.19
C PHE A 231 8.55 7.58 0.23
N LEU A 232 9.81 7.58 0.69
CA LEU A 232 10.97 7.83 -0.17
C LEU A 232 11.11 6.76 -1.25
N TYR A 233 10.99 5.48 -0.90
CA TYR A 233 11.12 4.40 -1.87
C TYR A 233 10.09 4.50 -2.99
N ILE A 234 8.81 4.66 -2.65
CA ILE A 234 7.73 4.74 -3.63
C ILE A 234 7.85 6.03 -4.46
N GLY A 235 8.11 7.17 -3.82
CA GLY A 235 8.24 8.46 -4.49
C GLY A 235 9.45 8.54 -5.42
N LEU A 236 10.64 8.26 -4.90
CA LEU A 236 11.89 8.33 -5.67
C LEU A 236 11.91 7.32 -6.82
N LYS A 237 11.51 6.07 -6.57
CA LYS A 237 11.45 5.07 -7.65
C LYS A 237 10.48 5.47 -8.75
N SER A 238 9.34 6.07 -8.40
CA SER A 238 8.38 6.60 -9.38
C SER A 238 8.99 7.74 -10.21
N LEU A 239 9.68 8.70 -9.58
CA LEU A 239 10.33 9.82 -10.27
C LEU A 239 11.46 9.34 -11.18
N LEU A 240 12.35 8.49 -10.67
CA LEU A 240 13.46 7.95 -11.46
C LEU A 240 12.98 7.21 -12.71
N GLN A 241 11.98 6.35 -12.57
CA GLN A 241 11.42 5.62 -13.72
C GLN A 241 10.75 6.54 -14.72
N GLN A 242 10.09 7.62 -14.28
CA GLN A 242 9.51 8.63 -15.18
C GLN A 242 10.58 9.39 -15.95
N LEU A 243 11.67 9.78 -15.29
CA LEU A 243 12.80 10.47 -15.92
C LEU A 243 13.51 9.57 -16.95
N LEU A 244 13.78 8.31 -16.58
CA LEU A 244 14.41 7.34 -17.50
C LEU A 244 13.56 7.13 -18.76
N LYS A 245 12.26 6.91 -18.62
CA LYS A 245 11.36 6.75 -19.78
C LYS A 245 11.30 8.00 -20.65
N ARG A 246 11.28 9.19 -20.05
CA ARG A 246 11.28 10.45 -20.80
C ARG A 246 12.55 10.58 -21.64
N ASN A 247 13.70 10.22 -21.08
CA ASN A 247 14.99 10.29 -21.79
C ASN A 247 15.05 9.27 -22.94
N VAL A 248 14.56 8.04 -22.75
CA VAL A 248 14.51 7.02 -23.81
C VAL A 248 13.57 7.46 -24.92
N SER A 249 12.38 7.95 -24.60
CA SER A 249 11.44 8.45 -25.61
C SER A 249 12.00 9.64 -26.41
N ALA A 250 12.74 10.55 -25.77
CA ALA A 250 13.40 11.65 -26.46
C ALA A 250 14.50 11.18 -27.41
N ARG A 251 15.29 10.16 -27.02
CA ARG A 251 16.33 9.58 -27.90
C ARG A 251 15.73 8.88 -29.12
N VAL A 252 14.69 8.07 -28.96
CA VAL A 252 13.98 7.40 -30.06
C VAL A 252 13.42 8.42 -31.06
N LEU A 253 12.89 9.55 -30.59
CA LEU A 253 12.40 10.63 -31.46
C LEU A 253 13.52 11.35 -32.24
N ILE A 254 14.74 11.40 -31.68
CA ILE A 254 15.90 12.06 -32.33
C ILE A 254 16.60 11.10 -33.29
N SER A 255 16.65 9.79 -32.99
CA SER A 255 17.30 8.77 -33.83
C SER A 255 16.49 8.37 -35.06
N GLY A 256 15.20 8.74 -35.13
CA GLY A 256 14.37 8.46 -36.32
C GLY A 256 14.04 6.98 -36.55
N GLU A 257 14.24 6.10 -35.56
CA GLU A 257 13.86 4.70 -35.57
C GLU A 257 12.46 4.44 -34.98
#